data_1590056f03a879fa1d8e8651c4caa2d7
#
_entry.id   1590056f03a879fa1d8e8651c4caa2d7
#
_cell.length_a   1.000
_cell.length_b   1.000
_cell.length_c   1.000
_cell.angle_alpha   90.00
_cell.angle_beta   90.00
_cell.angle_gamma   90.00
#
_symmetry.space_group_name_H-M   'P 1'
#
loop_
_entity.id
_entity.type
_entity.pdbx_description
1 polymer ?
#
loop_
_entity_poly.entity_id
_entity_poly.type
_entity_poly.pdbx_seq_one_letter_code
_entity_poly.pdbx_strand_id
1 'polypeptide(L)'
;LQYVTLYGIFYAYEIIFYSGGIILEKLVITGPTPLKGEVEISGAKNAAVALLPATLLIDGVCTITNVPNISDVQILCKILGEMGAKIDWTGKNELKIDTTNITTTQAPLDLTSKFRASYYLIGAMLGRTGKIEVGMPGGCNLGARPIDQHIKGFELLGANVEVGKGTISAKASCLKGAHIYMDVVSVGATINIILASVLAKGTTTIDNAAKEPHIVDVANFLNTMGADIRGAGTDVIKINGVEKLHGNATYSVVPDQ
;
A
#
# COMPACT_ATOMS: atom_id res chain seq x y z
N LEU A 1 12.04 -15.10 -10.68
CA LEU A 1 12.53 -14.38 -11.86
C LEU A 1 11.57 -14.70 -13.03
N GLN A 2 10.76 -13.72 -13.42
CA GLN A 2 9.99 -13.83 -14.66
C GLN A 2 10.73 -13.05 -15.75
N TYR A 3 11.11 -13.73 -16.82
CA TYR A 3 11.69 -13.14 -18.02
C TYR A 3 10.61 -12.97 -19.07
N VAL A 4 10.53 -11.79 -19.66
CA VAL A 4 9.64 -11.51 -20.78
C VAL A 4 10.50 -11.26 -22.01
N THR A 5 10.29 -12.03 -23.07
CA THR A 5 10.91 -11.77 -24.37
C THR A 5 10.07 -10.71 -25.08
N LEU A 6 10.62 -9.51 -25.23
CA LEU A 6 9.92 -8.40 -25.86
C LEU A 6 10.34 -8.28 -27.35
N TYR A 7 9.34 -8.30 -28.24
CA TYR A 7 9.48 -7.87 -29.62
C TYR A 7 8.80 -6.50 -29.75
N GLY A 8 9.57 -5.43 -29.95
CA GLY A 8 8.99 -4.09 -30.04
C GLY A 8 10.01 -2.97 -30.29
N ILE A 9 9.54 -1.76 -30.31
CA ILE A 9 10.28 -0.52 -30.62
C ILE A 9 10.77 0.11 -29.32
N PHE A 10 12.05 0.56 -29.23
CA PHE A 10 12.59 1.12 -27.98
C PHE A 10 13.28 2.48 -28.04
N TYR A 11 13.53 3.05 -26.87
CA TYR A 11 13.71 4.45 -26.53
C TYR A 11 15.12 4.76 -26.02
N ALA A 12 15.69 5.92 -26.40
CA ALA A 12 16.90 6.44 -25.78
C ALA A 12 16.55 7.57 -24.80
N TYR A 13 17.19 7.57 -23.62
CA TYR A 13 17.11 8.66 -22.65
C TYR A 13 18.17 9.71 -23.01
N GLU A 14 17.75 10.94 -23.27
CA GLU A 14 18.65 12.09 -23.29
C GLU A 14 18.29 13.06 -22.16
N ILE A 15 19.24 13.30 -21.25
CA ILE A 15 19.15 14.37 -20.26
C ILE A 15 19.72 15.63 -20.91
N ILE A 16 18.86 16.58 -21.25
CA ILE A 16 19.30 17.87 -21.79
C ILE A 16 19.40 18.89 -20.65
N PHE A 17 20.61 19.32 -20.33
CA PHE A 17 20.85 20.44 -19.44
C PHE A 17 20.65 21.76 -20.19
N TYR A 18 19.67 22.57 -19.79
CA TYR A 18 19.58 23.97 -20.21
C TYR A 18 20.19 24.88 -19.14
N SER A 19 20.99 25.85 -19.59
CA SER A 19 21.57 26.88 -18.73
C SER A 19 20.47 27.78 -18.17
N GLY A 20 20.00 27.49 -16.95
CA GLY A 20 18.90 28.23 -16.32
C GLY A 20 18.27 27.55 -15.11
N GLY A 21 18.79 26.39 -14.69
CA GLY A 21 18.41 25.73 -13.43
C GLY A 21 17.09 24.93 -13.45
N ILE A 22 16.47 24.72 -14.61
CA ILE A 22 15.31 23.84 -14.76
C ILE A 22 15.79 22.56 -15.44
N ILE A 23 15.81 21.46 -14.72
CA ILE A 23 16.02 20.12 -15.31
C ILE A 23 14.69 19.70 -15.94
N LEU A 24 14.60 19.77 -17.25
CA LEU A 24 13.50 19.19 -18.02
C LEU A 24 13.91 17.78 -18.42
N GLU A 25 13.32 16.77 -17.78
CA GLU A 25 13.44 15.39 -18.24
C GLU A 25 12.61 15.21 -19.51
N LYS A 26 13.27 14.87 -20.61
CA LYS A 26 12.64 14.63 -21.92
C LYS A 26 12.87 13.19 -22.33
N LEU A 27 11.78 12.47 -22.58
CA LEU A 27 11.85 11.16 -23.21
C LEU A 27 11.95 11.32 -24.72
N VAL A 28 13.07 10.93 -25.31
CA VAL A 28 13.26 10.92 -26.76
C VAL A 28 13.18 9.48 -27.26
N ILE A 29 12.24 9.25 -28.15
CA ILE A 29 11.97 7.93 -28.71
C ILE A 29 12.49 7.89 -30.14
N THR A 30 13.46 7.01 -30.43
CA THR A 30 13.97 6.79 -31.76
C THR A 30 13.62 5.35 -32.17
N GLY A 31 12.86 5.20 -33.23
CA GLY A 31 12.45 3.89 -33.75
C GLY A 31 12.18 3.92 -35.23
N PRO A 32 11.89 2.76 -35.87
CA PRO A 32 11.73 1.43 -35.30
C PRO A 32 13.08 0.72 -35.05
N THR A 33 13.23 0.11 -33.90
CA THR A 33 14.38 -0.72 -33.56
C THR A 33 13.90 -2.11 -33.12
N PRO A 34 14.28 -3.21 -33.80
CA PRO A 34 13.91 -4.54 -33.33
C PRO A 34 14.62 -4.85 -32.03
N LEU A 35 13.84 -5.26 -31.03
CA LEU A 35 14.38 -5.62 -29.74
C LEU A 35 14.60 -7.12 -29.63
N LYS A 36 15.73 -7.48 -29.05
CA LYS A 36 16.06 -8.85 -28.68
C LYS A 36 16.84 -8.81 -27.36
N GLY A 37 16.29 -9.43 -26.33
CA GLY A 37 16.93 -9.47 -25.01
C GLY A 37 15.97 -9.95 -23.94
N GLU A 38 16.48 -10.01 -22.71
CA GLU A 38 15.74 -10.36 -21.50
C GLU A 38 15.80 -9.16 -20.55
N VAL A 39 14.69 -8.89 -19.88
CA VAL A 39 14.61 -7.88 -18.82
C VAL A 39 14.09 -8.52 -17.55
N GLU A 40 14.70 -8.15 -16.42
CA GLU A 40 14.20 -8.50 -15.11
C GLU A 40 13.08 -7.53 -14.73
N ILE A 41 11.88 -8.07 -14.46
CA ILE A 41 10.74 -7.27 -14.08
C ILE A 41 10.86 -6.90 -12.60
N SER A 42 10.81 -5.61 -12.29
CA SER A 42 10.81 -5.11 -10.92
C SER A 42 9.53 -5.46 -10.18
N GLY A 43 9.55 -5.36 -8.86
CA GLY A 43 8.35 -5.50 -8.07
C GLY A 43 7.29 -4.45 -8.42
N ALA A 44 6.03 -4.86 -8.34
CA ALA A 44 4.89 -4.02 -8.68
C ALA A 44 4.78 -2.81 -7.74
N LYS A 45 4.73 -1.60 -8.31
CA LYS A 45 4.53 -0.36 -7.56
C LYS A 45 3.32 -0.46 -6.63
N ASN A 46 2.16 -0.86 -7.17
CA ASN A 46 0.90 -0.87 -6.42
C ASN A 46 0.89 -1.90 -5.29
N ALA A 47 1.62 -3.00 -5.44
CA ALA A 47 1.83 -3.96 -4.36
C ALA A 47 2.73 -3.37 -3.27
N ALA A 48 3.89 -2.84 -3.63
CA ALA A 48 4.84 -2.26 -2.67
C ALA A 48 4.21 -1.16 -1.82
N VAL A 49 3.47 -0.22 -2.42
CA VAL A 49 2.83 0.88 -1.67
C VAL A 49 1.66 0.42 -0.78
N ALA A 50 1.14 -0.78 -0.96
CA ALA A 50 0.15 -1.38 -0.07
C ALA A 50 0.79 -2.24 1.02
N LEU A 51 1.87 -2.97 0.70
CA LEU A 51 2.61 -3.81 1.64
C LEU A 51 3.33 -2.98 2.72
N LEU A 52 3.89 -1.82 2.36
CA LEU A 52 4.61 -0.98 3.31
C LEU A 52 3.72 -0.52 4.48
N PRO A 53 2.52 0.06 4.27
CA PRO A 53 1.60 0.33 5.38
C PRO A 53 1.14 -0.93 6.11
N ALA A 54 1.00 -2.07 5.43
CA ALA A 54 0.62 -3.33 6.06
C ALA A 54 1.64 -3.81 7.11
N THR A 55 2.93 -3.42 6.98
CA THR A 55 3.95 -3.73 8.00
C THR A 55 3.61 -3.13 9.36
N LEU A 56 2.86 -2.03 9.41
CA LEU A 56 2.41 -1.46 10.69
C LEU A 56 1.56 -2.41 11.53
N LEU A 57 0.90 -3.40 10.92
CA LEU A 57 0.11 -4.40 11.64
C LEU A 57 0.97 -5.46 12.35
N ILE A 58 2.25 -5.53 12.02
CA ILE A 58 3.18 -6.52 12.55
C ILE A 58 3.81 -5.97 13.83
N ASP A 59 3.88 -6.77 14.86
CA ASP A 59 4.67 -6.46 16.06
C ASP A 59 6.05 -7.11 15.92
N GLY A 60 7.01 -6.35 15.36
CA GLY A 60 8.38 -6.85 15.15
C GLY A 60 9.00 -6.41 13.83
N VAL A 61 9.94 -7.23 13.37
CA VAL A 61 10.75 -6.99 12.18
C VAL A 61 10.25 -7.84 11.02
N CYS A 62 10.19 -7.30 9.81
CA CYS A 62 10.02 -8.07 8.58
C CYS A 62 11.00 -7.59 7.49
N THR A 63 11.28 -8.46 6.55
CA THR A 63 12.09 -8.14 5.36
C THR A 63 11.21 -8.22 4.12
N ILE A 64 11.21 -7.17 3.31
CA ILE A 64 10.50 -7.15 2.04
C ILE A 64 11.52 -7.06 0.92
N THR A 65 11.52 -8.03 0.02
CA THR A 65 12.41 -8.10 -1.15
C THR A 65 11.66 -7.71 -2.43
N ASN A 66 12.39 -7.51 -3.51
CA ASN A 66 11.86 -7.05 -4.80
C ASN A 66 11.06 -5.73 -4.69
N VAL A 67 11.45 -4.85 -3.75
CA VAL A 67 10.84 -3.53 -3.59
C VAL A 67 11.36 -2.60 -4.67
N PRO A 68 10.50 -1.99 -5.52
CA PRO A 68 10.96 -1.02 -6.50
C PRO A 68 11.45 0.26 -5.81
N ASN A 69 12.64 0.72 -6.18
CA ASN A 69 13.21 1.95 -5.63
C ASN A 69 12.67 3.18 -6.40
N ILE A 70 11.45 3.57 -6.08
CA ILE A 70 10.72 4.68 -6.69
C ILE A 70 10.31 5.71 -5.66
N SER A 71 9.97 6.92 -6.09
CA SER A 71 9.62 8.06 -5.23
C SER A 71 8.51 7.74 -4.22
N ASP A 72 7.44 7.04 -4.64
CA ASP A 72 6.32 6.70 -3.77
C ASP A 72 6.74 5.79 -2.61
N VAL A 73 7.61 4.82 -2.88
CA VAL A 73 8.18 3.92 -1.85
C VAL A 73 9.07 4.71 -0.89
N GLN A 74 9.92 5.60 -1.41
CA GLN A 74 10.79 6.44 -0.58
C GLN A 74 9.97 7.37 0.33
N ILE A 75 8.89 7.97 -0.18
CA ILE A 75 7.98 8.80 0.62
C ILE A 75 7.31 7.97 1.73
N LEU A 76 6.83 6.76 1.41
CA LEU A 76 6.25 5.86 2.42
C LEU A 76 7.27 5.47 3.49
N CYS A 77 8.48 5.10 3.10
CA CYS A 77 9.55 4.82 4.05
C CYS A 77 9.80 6.01 4.99
N LYS A 78 9.79 7.24 4.45
CA LYS A 78 9.93 8.45 5.27
C LYS A 78 8.75 8.62 6.22
N ILE A 79 7.51 8.45 5.76
CA ILE A 79 6.31 8.53 6.60
C ILE A 79 6.38 7.50 7.74
N LEU A 80 6.64 6.24 7.43
CA LEU A 80 6.76 5.18 8.43
C LEU A 80 7.88 5.45 9.43
N GLY A 81 9.02 5.99 8.95
CA GLY A 81 10.14 6.39 9.80
C GLY A 81 9.75 7.51 10.77
N GLU A 82 9.06 8.55 10.31
CA GLU A 82 8.55 9.62 11.17
C GLU A 82 7.47 9.14 12.14
N MET A 83 6.76 8.05 11.81
CA MET A 83 5.83 7.39 12.72
C MET A 83 6.51 6.50 13.76
N GLY A 84 7.82 6.27 13.66
CA GLY A 84 8.62 5.52 14.61
C GLY A 84 9.16 4.17 14.12
N ALA A 85 8.86 3.77 12.89
CA ALA A 85 9.46 2.56 12.31
C ALA A 85 10.95 2.78 12.01
N LYS A 86 11.76 1.71 12.17
CA LYS A 86 13.14 1.70 11.67
C LYS A 86 13.16 1.00 10.32
N ILE A 87 13.71 1.66 9.31
CA ILE A 87 13.71 1.18 7.94
C ILE A 87 15.12 1.25 7.38
N ASP A 88 15.65 0.10 6.99
CA ASP A 88 16.97 -0.06 6.44
C ASP A 88 16.91 -0.70 5.05
N TRP A 89 17.53 -0.07 4.06
CA TRP A 89 17.81 -0.70 2.77
C TRP A 89 19.00 -1.64 2.94
N THR A 90 18.74 -2.96 2.97
CA THR A 90 19.78 -3.99 3.14
C THR A 90 20.33 -4.49 1.81
N GLY A 91 19.70 -4.13 0.70
CA GLY A 91 20.09 -4.44 -0.67
C GLY A 91 19.49 -3.46 -1.67
N LYS A 92 19.75 -3.67 -2.96
CA LYS A 92 19.27 -2.80 -4.03
C LYS A 92 17.75 -2.66 -4.03
N ASN A 93 17.03 -3.76 -3.76
CA ASN A 93 15.56 -3.84 -3.79
C ASN A 93 15.04 -4.57 -2.53
N GLU A 94 15.69 -4.40 -1.39
CA GLU A 94 15.36 -5.08 -0.14
C GLU A 94 15.29 -4.08 1.01
N LEU A 95 14.17 -4.12 1.73
CA LEU A 95 13.89 -3.32 2.92
C LEU A 95 13.75 -4.22 4.14
N LYS A 96 14.48 -3.89 5.20
CA LYS A 96 14.24 -4.41 6.55
C LYS A 96 13.48 -3.36 7.33
N ILE A 97 12.30 -3.73 7.85
CA ILE A 97 11.37 -2.83 8.51
C ILE A 97 11.08 -3.35 9.92
N ASP A 98 11.34 -2.52 10.92
CA ASP A 98 11.02 -2.79 12.33
C ASP A 98 9.94 -1.81 12.78
N THR A 99 8.76 -2.31 13.07
CA THR A 99 7.60 -1.54 13.51
C THR A 99 7.28 -1.72 15.00
N THR A 100 8.19 -2.29 15.79
CA THR A 100 8.00 -2.51 17.23
C THR A 100 7.65 -1.22 17.98
N ASN A 101 8.31 -0.11 17.63
CA ASN A 101 8.20 1.16 18.35
C ASN A 101 7.50 2.26 17.52
N ILE A 102 6.25 2.06 17.17
CA ILE A 102 5.43 3.14 16.59
C ILE A 102 5.07 4.15 17.67
N THR A 103 5.48 5.40 17.50
CA THR A 103 5.42 6.45 18.53
C THR A 103 4.28 7.44 18.33
N THR A 104 3.68 7.51 17.13
CA THR A 104 2.61 8.45 16.83
C THR A 104 1.50 7.81 15.99
N THR A 105 0.28 8.32 16.20
CA THR A 105 -0.89 8.02 15.38
C THR A 105 -1.26 9.20 14.45
N GLN A 106 -0.39 10.17 14.32
CA GLN A 106 -0.49 11.25 13.33
C GLN A 106 0.57 11.02 12.27
N ALA A 107 0.13 10.77 11.05
CA ALA A 107 1.05 10.69 9.92
C ALA A 107 1.42 12.11 9.44
N PRO A 108 2.66 12.34 8.97
CA PRO A 108 3.10 13.66 8.53
C PRO A 108 2.21 14.23 7.42
N LEU A 109 1.52 15.34 7.68
CA LEU A 109 0.50 15.88 6.77
C LEU A 109 1.09 16.34 5.44
N ASP A 110 2.28 16.92 5.48
CA ASP A 110 3.01 17.40 4.29
C ASP A 110 3.47 16.27 3.37
N LEU A 111 3.69 15.08 3.91
CA LEU A 111 4.06 13.89 3.15
C LEU A 111 2.82 13.13 2.67
N THR A 112 1.84 12.91 3.55
CA THR A 112 0.63 12.14 3.22
C THR A 112 -0.24 12.83 2.17
N SER A 113 -0.22 14.16 2.12
CA SER A 113 -0.92 14.92 1.08
C SER A 113 -0.31 14.79 -0.32
N LYS A 114 0.93 14.29 -0.46
CA LYS A 114 1.63 14.24 -1.75
C LYS A 114 1.20 13.09 -2.64
N PHE A 115 0.64 12.02 -2.09
CA PHE A 115 0.25 10.86 -2.88
C PHE A 115 -0.89 10.04 -2.24
N ARG A 116 -1.70 9.41 -3.09
CA ARG A 116 -2.96 8.79 -2.68
C ARG A 116 -2.80 7.51 -1.85
N ALA A 117 -1.74 6.74 -2.07
CA ALA A 117 -1.51 5.49 -1.35
C ALA A 117 -1.31 5.68 0.17
N SER A 118 -1.07 6.93 0.63
CA SER A 118 -1.06 7.27 2.06
C SER A 118 -2.37 6.90 2.79
N TYR A 119 -3.49 6.73 2.08
CA TYR A 119 -4.74 6.25 2.67
C TYR A 119 -4.64 4.84 3.26
N TYR A 120 -3.72 3.98 2.79
CA TYR A 120 -3.54 2.66 3.38
C TYR A 120 -3.06 2.70 4.83
N LEU A 121 -2.46 3.82 5.25
CA LEU A 121 -2.13 4.06 6.65
C LEU A 121 -3.38 4.05 7.56
N ILE A 122 -4.55 4.45 7.02
CA ILE A 122 -5.79 4.52 7.81
C ILE A 122 -6.18 3.11 8.26
N GLY A 123 -6.32 2.17 7.32
CA GLY A 123 -6.67 0.80 7.64
C GLY A 123 -5.64 0.11 8.55
N ALA A 124 -4.36 0.26 8.25
CA ALA A 124 -3.29 -0.33 9.03
C ALA A 124 -3.26 0.18 10.49
N MET A 125 -3.36 1.49 10.69
CA MET A 125 -3.30 2.07 12.04
C MET A 125 -4.61 1.89 12.82
N LEU A 126 -5.76 1.89 12.16
CA LEU A 126 -7.02 1.48 12.80
C LEU A 126 -6.92 0.06 13.32
N GLY A 127 -6.39 -0.87 12.53
CA GLY A 127 -6.16 -2.25 12.95
C GLY A 127 -5.20 -2.35 14.13
N ARG A 128 -4.06 -1.63 14.08
CA ARG A 128 -3.02 -1.70 15.10
C ARG A 128 -3.38 -0.98 16.41
N THR A 129 -3.81 0.27 16.31
CA THR A 129 -3.94 1.17 17.47
C THR A 129 -5.36 1.69 17.70
N GLY A 130 -6.28 1.45 16.79
CA GLY A 130 -7.61 2.00 16.81
C GLY A 130 -7.68 3.51 16.53
N LYS A 131 -6.57 4.15 16.11
CA LYS A 131 -6.56 5.61 15.90
C LYS A 131 -5.54 6.02 14.83
N ILE A 132 -5.94 6.98 13.98
CA ILE A 132 -5.05 7.61 12.99
C ILE A 132 -5.57 8.99 12.58
N GLU A 133 -4.64 9.89 12.25
CA GLU A 133 -4.90 11.12 11.52
C GLU A 133 -3.92 11.21 10.35
N VAL A 134 -4.44 11.44 9.13
CA VAL A 134 -3.65 11.59 7.90
C VAL A 134 -4.05 12.87 7.18
N GLY A 135 -3.13 13.45 6.43
CA GLY A 135 -3.45 14.53 5.49
C GLY A 135 -4.35 14.02 4.37
N MET A 136 -5.27 14.85 3.93
CA MET A 136 -6.03 14.59 2.72
C MET A 136 -5.07 14.52 1.54
N PRO A 137 -4.92 13.38 0.87
CA PRO A 137 -3.98 13.28 -0.24
C PRO A 137 -4.40 14.20 -1.37
N GLY A 138 -3.42 14.97 -1.83
CA GLY A 138 -3.53 15.80 -3.01
C GLY A 138 -3.94 14.99 -4.23
N GLY A 139 -4.65 15.62 -5.15
CA GLY A 139 -5.18 14.93 -6.32
C GLY A 139 -4.09 14.51 -7.30
N CYS A 140 -4.17 13.30 -7.78
CA CYS A 140 -3.74 13.00 -9.14
C CYS A 140 -4.71 13.72 -10.08
N ASN A 141 -4.24 14.41 -11.13
CA ASN A 141 -5.07 15.13 -12.12
C ASN A 141 -6.05 14.22 -12.93
N LEU A 142 -6.29 13.01 -12.45
CA LEU A 142 -7.18 12.00 -13.06
C LEU A 142 -8.64 12.08 -12.59
N GLY A 143 -9.05 13.21 -12.00
CA GLY A 143 -10.43 13.45 -11.56
C GLY A 143 -10.74 13.10 -10.11
N ALA A 144 -11.98 13.34 -9.69
CA ALA A 144 -12.46 13.07 -8.35
C ALA A 144 -12.47 11.56 -8.08
N ARG A 145 -11.80 11.15 -7.01
CA ARG A 145 -11.78 9.77 -6.54
C ARG A 145 -12.27 9.74 -5.10
N PRO A 146 -13.58 9.59 -4.88
CA PRO A 146 -14.17 9.64 -3.56
C PRO A 146 -13.61 8.52 -2.65
N ILE A 147 -13.67 8.74 -1.34
CA ILE A 147 -13.24 7.79 -0.32
C ILE A 147 -14.41 7.22 0.47
N ASP A 148 -15.63 7.41 -0.05
CA ASP A 148 -16.89 6.96 0.54
C ASP A 148 -16.87 5.47 0.88
N GLN A 149 -16.35 4.61 -0.03
CA GLN A 149 -16.24 3.17 0.20
C GLN A 149 -15.24 2.82 1.32
N HIS A 150 -14.18 3.61 1.49
CA HIS A 150 -13.25 3.46 2.62
C HIS A 150 -13.96 3.79 3.94
N ILE A 151 -14.63 4.95 3.98
CA ILE A 151 -15.35 5.42 5.16
C ILE A 151 -16.44 4.42 5.55
N LYS A 152 -17.29 4.01 4.59
CA LYS A 152 -18.33 3.00 4.78
C LYS A 152 -17.77 1.72 5.40
N GLY A 153 -16.65 1.21 4.86
CA GLY A 153 -16.01 0.02 5.38
C GLY A 153 -15.54 0.17 6.82
N PHE A 154 -14.88 1.28 7.14
CA PHE A 154 -14.40 1.56 8.50
C PHE A 154 -15.54 1.75 9.51
N GLU A 155 -16.62 2.45 9.12
CA GLU A 155 -17.79 2.65 9.97
C GLU A 155 -18.52 1.34 10.27
N LEU A 156 -18.65 0.45 9.27
CA LEU A 156 -19.22 -0.88 9.46
C LEU A 156 -18.37 -1.75 10.40
N LEU A 157 -17.04 -1.57 10.40
CA LEU A 157 -16.14 -2.20 11.38
C LEU A 157 -16.22 -1.55 12.77
N GLY A 158 -16.95 -0.45 12.94
CA GLY A 158 -17.16 0.24 14.22
C GLY A 158 -16.21 1.41 14.47
N ALA A 159 -15.54 1.92 13.45
CA ALA A 159 -14.76 3.16 13.56
C ALA A 159 -15.65 4.40 13.35
N ASN A 160 -15.28 5.51 13.99
CA ASN A 160 -15.76 6.84 13.67
C ASN A 160 -14.75 7.53 12.77
N VAL A 161 -15.20 8.03 11.59
CA VAL A 161 -14.35 8.70 10.61
C VAL A 161 -14.80 10.13 10.44
N GLU A 162 -13.88 11.07 10.63
CA GLU A 162 -14.12 12.49 10.45
C GLU A 162 -13.25 13.02 9.31
N VAL A 163 -13.90 13.62 8.30
CA VAL A 163 -13.24 14.29 7.20
C VAL A 163 -13.28 15.79 7.46
N GLY A 164 -12.14 16.35 7.77
CA GLY A 164 -12.00 17.76 8.18
C GLY A 164 -11.27 18.61 7.14
N LYS A 165 -10.86 19.80 7.56
CA LYS A 165 -10.15 20.80 6.75
C LYS A 165 -8.73 20.30 6.38
N GLY A 166 -8.64 19.46 5.36
CA GLY A 166 -7.37 18.93 4.85
C GLY A 166 -6.84 17.69 5.56
N THR A 167 -7.61 17.11 6.49
CA THR A 167 -7.25 15.89 7.21
C THR A 167 -8.39 14.87 7.25
N ILE A 168 -8.04 13.61 7.43
CA ILE A 168 -8.96 12.53 7.76
C ILE A 168 -8.50 11.95 9.09
N SER A 169 -9.40 11.91 10.06
CA SER A 169 -9.17 11.22 11.32
C SER A 169 -10.12 10.03 11.46
N ALA A 170 -9.60 8.92 11.97
CA ALA A 170 -10.39 7.73 12.22
C ALA A 170 -10.07 7.16 13.61
N LYS A 171 -11.12 6.74 14.34
CA LYS A 171 -10.99 6.21 15.70
C LYS A 171 -11.95 5.04 15.93
N ALA A 172 -11.49 4.03 16.64
CA ALA A 172 -12.28 2.91 17.13
C ALA A 172 -11.76 2.48 18.50
N SER A 173 -12.65 2.18 19.43
CA SER A 173 -12.25 1.54 20.70
C SER A 173 -11.93 0.06 20.51
N CYS A 174 -12.60 -0.58 19.56
CA CYS A 174 -12.40 -1.96 19.16
C CYS A 174 -13.07 -2.17 17.81
N LEU A 175 -12.32 -2.61 16.82
CA LEU A 175 -12.88 -3.01 15.54
C LEU A 175 -13.56 -4.39 15.66
N LYS A 176 -14.70 -4.54 15.01
CA LYS A 176 -15.47 -5.78 14.98
C LYS A 176 -15.71 -6.19 13.54
N GLY A 177 -15.57 -7.48 13.28
CA GLY A 177 -15.87 -8.06 11.97
C GLY A 177 -17.30 -7.74 11.54
N ALA A 178 -17.48 -7.49 10.25
CA ALA A 178 -18.74 -7.08 9.65
C ALA A 178 -18.91 -7.68 8.26
N HIS A 179 -20.15 -7.69 7.77
CA HIS A 179 -20.46 -7.97 6.37
C HIS A 179 -20.50 -6.64 5.62
N ILE A 180 -19.60 -6.46 4.66
CA ILE A 180 -19.37 -5.20 3.94
C ILE A 180 -19.60 -5.45 2.46
N TYR A 181 -20.68 -4.89 1.93
CA TYR A 181 -20.93 -4.86 0.48
C TYR A 181 -20.38 -3.55 -0.09
N MET A 182 -19.49 -3.67 -1.09
CA MET A 182 -18.93 -2.55 -1.82
C MET A 182 -19.90 -2.10 -2.91
N ASP A 183 -20.44 -0.88 -2.80
CA ASP A 183 -21.40 -0.34 -3.79
C ASP A 183 -20.73 -0.17 -5.16
N VAL A 184 -19.44 0.13 -5.15
CA VAL A 184 -18.58 0.23 -6.33
C VAL A 184 -17.28 -0.54 -6.03
N VAL A 185 -16.83 -1.36 -6.98
CA VAL A 185 -15.53 -2.03 -6.88
C VAL A 185 -14.43 -1.00 -6.71
N SER A 186 -13.70 -1.08 -5.60
CA SER A 186 -12.64 -0.13 -5.25
C SER A 186 -11.42 -0.86 -4.68
N VAL A 187 -10.32 -0.83 -5.42
CA VAL A 187 -9.04 -1.41 -5.01
C VAL A 187 -8.59 -0.83 -3.67
N GLY A 188 -8.57 0.50 -3.57
CA GLY A 188 -8.11 1.19 -2.37
C GLY A 188 -8.94 0.86 -1.14
N ALA A 189 -10.27 0.83 -1.28
CA ALA A 189 -11.16 0.50 -0.17
C ALA A 189 -11.02 -0.98 0.22
N THR A 190 -10.95 -1.89 -0.75
CA THR A 190 -10.74 -3.33 -0.49
C THR A 190 -9.48 -3.55 0.35
N ILE A 191 -8.34 -2.99 -0.06
CA ILE A 191 -7.08 -3.10 0.71
C ILE A 191 -7.22 -2.49 2.11
N ASN A 192 -7.79 -1.29 2.22
CA ASN A 192 -7.95 -0.64 3.51
C ASN A 192 -8.85 -1.41 4.48
N ILE A 193 -9.93 -2.00 3.97
CA ILE A 193 -10.82 -2.84 4.78
C ILE A 193 -10.09 -4.12 5.21
N ILE A 194 -9.31 -4.75 4.32
CA ILE A 194 -8.46 -5.90 4.68
C ILE A 194 -7.54 -5.51 5.85
N LEU A 195 -6.78 -4.42 5.70
CA LEU A 195 -5.82 -3.96 6.73
C LEU A 195 -6.49 -3.69 8.08
N ALA A 196 -7.66 -3.04 8.10
CA ALA A 196 -8.40 -2.77 9.31
C ALA A 196 -8.99 -4.04 9.97
N SER A 197 -9.32 -5.06 9.14
CA SER A 197 -10.03 -6.25 9.59
C SER A 197 -9.14 -7.35 10.17
N VAL A 198 -7.85 -7.36 9.82
CA VAL A 198 -6.93 -8.46 10.20
C VAL A 198 -6.84 -8.66 11.70
N LEU A 199 -6.91 -7.58 12.49
CA LEU A 199 -6.87 -7.61 13.96
C LEU A 199 -8.24 -7.30 14.59
N ALA A 200 -9.32 -7.20 13.80
CA ALA A 200 -10.67 -6.96 14.30
C ALA A 200 -11.24 -8.21 14.99
N LYS A 201 -12.11 -8.02 15.97
CA LYS A 201 -12.77 -9.15 16.65
C LYS A 201 -13.83 -9.79 15.77
N GLY A 202 -13.70 -11.07 15.50
CA GLY A 202 -14.67 -11.85 14.71
C GLY A 202 -14.30 -11.92 13.23
N THR A 203 -15.30 -12.08 12.37
CA THR A 203 -15.11 -12.32 10.93
C THR A 203 -15.63 -11.14 10.13
N THR A 204 -14.83 -10.67 9.18
CA THR A 204 -15.23 -9.70 8.16
C THR A 204 -15.42 -10.42 6.83
N THR A 205 -16.52 -10.12 6.13
CA THR A 205 -16.75 -10.54 4.75
C THR A 205 -16.88 -9.30 3.89
N ILE A 206 -16.11 -9.21 2.83
CA ILE A 206 -16.18 -8.14 1.84
C ILE A 206 -16.77 -8.73 0.57
N ASP A 207 -17.96 -8.28 0.17
CA ASP A 207 -18.60 -8.63 -1.10
C ASP A 207 -18.37 -7.53 -2.14
N ASN A 208 -18.36 -7.92 -3.41
CA ASN A 208 -18.01 -7.06 -4.54
C ASN A 208 -16.62 -6.45 -4.39
N ALA A 209 -15.69 -7.22 -3.83
CA ALA A 209 -14.30 -6.84 -3.65
C ALA A 209 -13.57 -6.69 -4.99
N ALA A 210 -12.56 -5.84 -5.01
CA ALA A 210 -11.63 -5.73 -6.13
C ALA A 210 -10.73 -6.98 -6.19
N LYS A 211 -10.25 -7.33 -7.40
CA LYS A 211 -9.59 -8.64 -7.69
C LYS A 211 -8.14 -8.51 -8.16
N GLU A 212 -7.62 -7.32 -8.20
CA GLU A 212 -6.31 -7.00 -8.73
C GLU A 212 -5.18 -7.77 -8.02
N PRO A 213 -4.12 -8.16 -8.73
CA PRO A 213 -3.03 -9.00 -8.21
C PRO A 213 -2.38 -8.45 -6.94
N HIS A 214 -2.27 -7.14 -6.78
CA HIS A 214 -1.70 -6.54 -5.58
C HIS A 214 -2.60 -6.65 -4.33
N ILE A 215 -3.91 -6.93 -4.48
CA ILE A 215 -4.79 -7.30 -3.36
C ILE A 215 -4.45 -8.71 -2.88
N VAL A 216 -4.23 -9.62 -3.83
CA VAL A 216 -3.78 -10.99 -3.53
C VAL A 216 -2.43 -10.96 -2.84
N ASP A 217 -1.52 -10.08 -3.30
CA ASP A 217 -0.19 -9.92 -2.73
C ASP A 217 -0.24 -9.43 -1.27
N VAL A 218 -1.07 -8.42 -0.97
CA VAL A 218 -1.30 -7.96 0.40
C VAL A 218 -1.87 -9.07 1.29
N ALA A 219 -2.85 -9.83 0.79
CA ALA A 219 -3.42 -10.93 1.55
C ALA A 219 -2.39 -12.04 1.82
N ASN A 220 -1.58 -12.40 0.83
CA ASN A 220 -0.52 -13.38 0.98
C ASN A 220 0.57 -12.91 1.97
N PHE A 221 0.98 -11.65 1.88
CA PHE A 221 1.90 -11.05 2.83
C PHE A 221 1.37 -11.15 4.27
N LEU A 222 0.13 -10.72 4.50
CA LEU A 222 -0.48 -10.75 5.83
C LEU A 222 -0.66 -12.20 6.33
N ASN A 223 -1.06 -13.13 5.45
CA ASN A 223 -1.17 -14.56 5.78
C ASN A 223 0.20 -15.16 6.14
N THR A 224 1.28 -14.74 5.48
CA THR A 224 2.64 -15.15 5.85
C THR A 224 3.00 -14.68 7.27
N MET A 225 2.41 -13.55 7.71
CA MET A 225 2.59 -13.01 9.07
C MET A 225 1.57 -13.56 10.09
N GLY A 226 0.71 -14.51 9.70
CA GLY A 226 -0.23 -15.18 10.60
C GLY A 226 -1.67 -14.71 10.54
N ALA A 227 -2.05 -13.92 9.53
CA ALA A 227 -3.46 -13.60 9.27
C ALA A 227 -4.25 -14.80 8.73
N ASP A 228 -5.57 -14.73 8.75
CA ASP A 228 -6.48 -15.68 8.10
C ASP A 228 -7.37 -14.95 7.10
N ILE A 229 -6.85 -14.74 5.90
CA ILE A 229 -7.52 -14.06 4.77
C ILE A 229 -7.72 -15.08 3.66
N ARG A 230 -8.95 -15.21 3.17
CA ARG A 230 -9.34 -16.14 2.11
C ARG A 230 -10.15 -15.43 1.03
N GLY A 231 -10.06 -15.91 -0.20
CA GLY A 231 -10.83 -15.37 -1.33
C GLY A 231 -10.25 -14.13 -1.98
N ALA A 232 -9.04 -13.65 -1.58
CA ALA A 232 -8.37 -12.57 -2.30
C ALA A 232 -8.19 -12.94 -3.78
N GLY A 233 -8.49 -12.01 -4.69
CA GLY A 233 -8.55 -12.26 -6.14
C GLY A 233 -9.92 -12.71 -6.63
N THR A 234 -10.89 -12.89 -5.75
CA THR A 234 -12.31 -13.12 -6.10
C THR A 234 -13.15 -11.92 -5.65
N ASP A 235 -14.46 -11.97 -5.95
CA ASP A 235 -15.41 -10.93 -5.53
C ASP A 235 -15.82 -11.01 -4.07
N VAL A 236 -15.45 -12.08 -3.36
CA VAL A 236 -15.74 -12.26 -1.93
C VAL A 236 -14.46 -12.55 -1.17
N ILE A 237 -14.12 -11.69 -0.23
CA ILE A 237 -12.97 -11.86 0.65
C ILE A 237 -13.45 -12.06 2.09
N LYS A 238 -12.98 -13.11 2.73
CA LYS A 238 -13.29 -13.43 4.13
C LYS A 238 -12.02 -13.31 4.98
N ILE A 239 -12.12 -12.57 6.08
CA ILE A 239 -11.03 -12.30 7.00
C ILE A 239 -11.48 -12.70 8.41
N ASN A 240 -10.81 -13.67 9.01
CA ASN A 240 -10.99 -13.98 10.42
C ASN A 240 -9.93 -13.21 11.19
N GLY A 241 -10.36 -12.30 12.05
CA GLY A 241 -9.44 -11.48 12.83
C GLY A 241 -8.62 -12.32 13.79
N VAL A 242 -7.33 -11.99 13.91
CA VAL A 242 -6.37 -12.66 14.78
C VAL A 242 -5.92 -11.72 15.90
N GLU A 243 -5.39 -12.25 17.00
CA GLU A 243 -4.95 -11.43 18.14
C GLU A 243 -3.71 -10.60 17.80
N LYS A 244 -2.78 -11.17 17.01
CA LYS A 244 -1.54 -10.51 16.57
C LYS A 244 -0.99 -11.13 15.31
N LEU A 245 -0.20 -10.34 14.57
CA LEU A 245 0.66 -10.80 13.50
C LEU A 245 2.09 -10.97 13.98
N HIS A 246 2.80 -11.91 13.39
CA HIS A 246 4.16 -12.26 13.76
C HIS A 246 5.16 -11.66 12.79
N GLY A 247 6.26 -11.08 13.33
CA GLY A 247 7.42 -10.65 12.55
C GLY A 247 8.37 -11.80 12.19
N ASN A 248 9.60 -11.44 11.81
CA ASN A 248 10.72 -12.34 11.45
C ASN A 248 10.47 -13.18 10.19
N ALA A 249 9.66 -12.71 9.26
CA ALA A 249 9.48 -13.34 7.96
C ALA A 249 10.03 -12.44 6.84
N THR A 250 10.39 -13.08 5.73
CA THR A 250 10.76 -12.42 4.48
C THR A 250 9.66 -12.63 3.46
N TYR A 251 9.30 -11.57 2.75
CA TYR A 251 8.29 -11.60 1.70
C TYR A 251 8.79 -10.88 0.45
N SER A 252 8.48 -11.41 -0.72
CA SER A 252 8.87 -10.80 -2.00
C SER A 252 7.67 -10.15 -2.66
N VAL A 253 7.80 -8.87 -3.00
CA VAL A 253 6.77 -8.14 -3.79
C VAL A 253 6.58 -8.85 -5.13
N VAL A 254 5.32 -9.06 -5.52
CA VAL A 254 4.98 -9.63 -6.83
C VAL A 254 5.57 -8.78 -7.96
N PRO A 255 6.08 -9.38 -9.05
CA PRO A 255 6.54 -8.63 -10.23
C PRO A 255 5.44 -7.74 -10.81
N ASP A 256 5.83 -6.60 -11.38
CA ASP A 256 4.91 -5.70 -12.09
C ASP A 256 4.36 -6.37 -13.35
N GLN A 257 3.10 -6.07 -13.72
CA GLN A 257 2.38 -6.73 -14.84
C GLN A 257 2.24 -5.80 -16.03
#